data_4a6a486d318a4a328228caf86c0bd469
#
_entry.id   4a6a486d318a4a328228caf86c0bd469
#
_cell.length_a   1.000
_cell.length_b   1.000
_cell.length_c   1.000
_cell.angle_alpha   90.00
_cell.angle_beta   90.00
_cell.angle_gamma   90.00
#
_symmetry.space_group_name_H-M   'P 1'
#
loop_
_entity.id
_entity.type
_entity.pdbx_description
1 polymer ?
#
loop_
_entity_poly.entity_id
_entity_poly.type
_entity_poly.pdbx_seq_one_letter_code
_entity_poly.pdbx_strand_id
1 'polypeptide(L)'
;DRRQRQMCIRDRYKAVMQSNTMMSAKLLDTINEYKPDAIIMCHPFVTTMISKLRRQHKIDVKAISLITDYDAHRTYIVPYVDAYVLAEPDMATKLIDEYGVDKSIIYPLGIPIFDRFTEPFDKKAICEREGLDPNKPTILLMAGSFGVTSVLSFYKALAERAPEMQFIVITGRNIKLFANLEKVIEETGMQDNTKLLYFVKNVEDYMHISDLIVTKPGGLTVTESLACSLPMAIYSAFPGQERDNAEFLLNKGAAIMLRKKTGADDIVNLVKDKEKLDEMKEKCRELHRPDSAEKIFRLAQKLCNDSKGGNDK
;
A
#
# COMPACT_ATOMS: atom_id res chain seq x y z
N ASP A 1 -28.49 -14.62 22.43
CA ASP A 1 -28.65 -14.02 23.74
C ASP A 1 -27.57 -12.93 23.95
N ARG A 2 -28.00 -11.73 24.36
CA ARG A 2 -27.13 -10.55 24.57
C ARG A 2 -26.00 -10.83 25.57
N ARG A 3 -26.29 -11.62 26.63
CA ARG A 3 -25.28 -12.01 27.64
C ARG A 3 -24.21 -12.92 27.07
N GLN A 4 -24.56 -13.85 26.21
CA GLN A 4 -23.61 -14.77 25.56
C GLN A 4 -22.69 -14.05 24.59
N ARG A 5 -23.19 -13.06 23.79
CA ARG A 5 -22.37 -12.20 22.96
C ARG A 5 -21.41 -11.31 23.75
N GLN A 6 -21.86 -10.74 24.87
CA GLN A 6 -20.99 -9.95 25.74
C GLN A 6 -19.91 -10.81 26.43
N MET A 7 -20.19 -12.04 26.78
CA MET A 7 -19.22 -12.98 27.35
C MET A 7 -18.19 -13.40 26.33
N CYS A 8 -18.57 -13.74 25.09
CA CYS A 8 -17.65 -14.05 24.01
C CYS A 8 -16.75 -12.87 23.62
N ILE A 9 -17.27 -11.64 23.63
CA ILE A 9 -16.47 -10.43 23.37
C ILE A 9 -15.45 -10.23 24.49
N ARG A 10 -15.83 -10.41 25.75
CA ARG A 10 -14.95 -10.26 26.91
C ARG A 10 -13.86 -11.33 26.96
N ASP A 11 -14.17 -12.57 26.56
CA ASP A 11 -13.20 -13.66 26.56
C ASP A 11 -12.22 -13.54 25.36
N ARG A 12 -12.70 -13.11 24.20
CA ARG A 12 -11.83 -12.72 23.08
C ARG A 12 -10.91 -11.55 23.45
N TYR A 13 -11.44 -10.54 24.13
CA TYR A 13 -10.64 -9.40 24.58
C TYR A 13 -9.56 -9.83 25.60
N LYS A 14 -9.88 -10.73 26.55
CA LYS A 14 -8.89 -11.29 27.48
C LYS A 14 -7.81 -12.10 26.78
N ALA A 15 -8.17 -12.94 25.79
CA ALA A 15 -7.23 -13.73 25.02
C ALA A 15 -6.29 -12.83 24.21
N VAL A 16 -6.81 -11.77 23.57
CA VAL A 16 -6.02 -10.76 22.87
C VAL A 16 -5.11 -10.00 23.83
N MET A 17 -5.58 -9.65 25.03
CA MET A 17 -4.76 -8.97 26.04
C MET A 17 -3.65 -9.87 26.60
N GLN A 18 -3.89 -11.17 26.79
CA GLN A 18 -2.85 -12.14 27.20
C GLN A 18 -1.82 -12.35 26.08
N SER A 19 -2.26 -12.50 24.83
CA SER A 19 -1.38 -12.57 23.65
C SER A 19 -0.51 -11.33 23.54
N ASN A 20 -1.09 -10.14 23.69
CA ASN A 20 -0.35 -8.87 23.67
C ASN A 20 0.68 -8.76 24.79
N THR A 21 0.43 -9.38 25.96
CA THR A 21 1.38 -9.36 27.07
C THR A 21 2.59 -10.25 26.79
N MET A 22 2.40 -11.45 26.24
CA MET A 22 3.49 -12.33 25.81
C MET A 22 4.31 -11.72 24.66
N MET A 23 3.63 -11.13 23.68
CA MET A 23 4.31 -10.46 22.56
C MET A 23 5.10 -9.24 23.02
N SER A 24 4.58 -8.47 23.99
CA SER A 24 5.30 -7.33 24.58
C SER A 24 6.54 -7.75 25.33
N ALA A 25 6.54 -8.91 26.00
CA ALA A 25 7.73 -9.45 26.69
C ALA A 25 8.82 -9.83 25.68
N LYS A 26 8.46 -10.60 24.64
CA LYS A 26 9.39 -10.97 23.56
C LYS A 26 9.95 -9.75 22.82
N LEU A 27 9.13 -8.72 22.59
CA LEU A 27 9.57 -7.47 21.99
C LEU A 27 10.57 -6.74 22.89
N LEU A 28 10.33 -6.73 24.22
CA LEU A 28 11.25 -6.15 25.20
C LEU A 28 12.61 -6.88 25.20
N ASP A 29 12.61 -8.21 25.13
CA ASP A 29 13.85 -9.00 25.05
C ASP A 29 14.64 -8.64 23.79
N THR A 30 13.97 -8.53 22.64
CA THR A 30 14.57 -8.10 21.38
C THR A 30 15.17 -6.69 21.49
N ILE A 31 14.44 -5.74 22.07
CA ILE A 31 14.94 -4.35 22.25
C ILE A 31 16.17 -4.34 23.17
N ASN A 32 16.16 -5.12 24.25
CA ASN A 32 17.28 -5.20 25.18
C ASN A 32 18.54 -5.85 24.56
N GLU A 33 18.34 -6.79 23.63
CA GLU A 33 19.41 -7.44 22.88
C GLU A 33 20.04 -6.49 21.85
N TYR A 34 19.19 -5.87 21.00
CA TYR A 34 19.65 -4.99 19.90
C TYR A 34 20.06 -3.60 20.37
N LYS A 35 19.51 -3.10 21.49
CA LYS A 35 19.74 -1.75 22.04
C LYS A 35 19.64 -0.66 20.97
N PRO A 36 18.51 -0.55 20.22
CA PRO A 36 18.36 0.43 19.17
C PRO A 36 18.29 1.85 19.76
N ASP A 37 18.81 2.86 19.05
CA ASP A 37 18.60 4.28 19.37
C ASP A 37 17.18 4.75 19.03
N ALA A 38 16.56 4.18 17.99
CA ALA A 38 15.19 4.49 17.57
C ALA A 38 14.45 3.25 17.08
N ILE A 39 13.12 3.24 17.25
CA ILE A 39 12.22 2.20 16.72
C ILE A 39 11.20 2.85 15.78
N ILE A 40 11.15 2.40 14.53
CA ILE A 40 10.15 2.81 13.55
C ILE A 40 9.07 1.71 13.48
N MET A 41 7.83 2.07 13.78
CA MET A 41 6.72 1.15 13.91
C MET A 41 5.74 1.34 12.75
N CYS A 42 5.61 0.33 11.88
CA CYS A 42 4.74 0.36 10.70
C CYS A 42 3.38 -0.32 10.93
N HIS A 43 3.05 -0.69 12.17
CA HIS A 43 1.81 -1.40 12.45
C HIS A 43 1.23 -0.99 13.82
N PRO A 44 -0.09 -0.73 13.92
CA PRO A 44 -0.72 -0.18 15.14
C PRO A 44 -0.53 -1.06 16.38
N PHE A 45 -0.48 -2.39 16.23
CA PHE A 45 -0.19 -3.28 17.37
C PHE A 45 1.20 -3.04 17.96
N VAL A 46 2.23 -2.90 17.11
CA VAL A 46 3.59 -2.62 17.57
C VAL A 46 3.66 -1.25 18.20
N THR A 47 3.01 -0.26 17.59
CA THR A 47 2.91 1.11 18.15
C THR A 47 2.30 1.09 19.55
N THR A 48 1.21 0.36 19.75
CA THR A 48 0.57 0.21 21.07
C THR A 48 1.50 -0.49 22.09
N MET A 49 2.24 -1.53 21.68
CA MET A 49 3.17 -2.24 22.59
C MET A 49 4.34 -1.36 23.00
N ILE A 50 4.98 -0.66 22.09
CA ILE A 50 6.08 0.27 22.37
C ILE A 50 5.61 1.41 23.28
N SER A 51 4.47 2.03 22.97
CA SER A 51 3.84 3.03 23.83
C SER A 51 3.64 2.54 25.27
N LYS A 52 3.16 1.30 25.44
CA LYS A 52 2.98 0.68 26.76
C LYS A 52 4.30 0.46 27.48
N LEU A 53 5.33 -0.04 26.79
CA LEU A 53 6.66 -0.26 27.38
C LEU A 53 7.30 1.05 27.82
N ARG A 54 7.19 2.11 27.03
CA ARG A 54 7.68 3.47 27.38
C ARG A 54 6.91 4.05 28.58
N ARG A 55 5.58 3.93 28.60
CA ARG A 55 4.75 4.35 29.74
C ARG A 55 5.14 3.63 31.05
N GLN A 56 5.60 2.38 30.95
CA GLN A 56 6.04 1.58 32.08
C GLN A 56 7.53 1.84 32.44
N HIS A 57 8.21 2.76 31.78
CA HIS A 57 9.63 3.05 31.94
C HIS A 57 10.54 1.82 31.77
N LYS A 58 10.10 0.84 30.94
CA LYS A 58 10.88 -0.37 30.62
C LYS A 58 11.86 -0.15 29.49
N ILE A 59 11.60 0.82 28.64
CA ILE A 59 12.48 1.24 27.54
C ILE A 59 12.51 2.77 27.47
N ASP A 60 13.67 3.30 27.11
CA ASP A 60 13.89 4.71 26.81
C ASP A 60 14.52 4.83 25.41
N VAL A 61 13.74 4.51 24.39
CA VAL A 61 14.14 4.51 22.98
C VAL A 61 13.24 5.44 22.21
N LYS A 62 13.75 6.14 21.22
CA LYS A 62 12.93 6.99 20.35
C LYS A 62 11.91 6.16 19.56
N ALA A 63 10.67 6.58 19.58
CA ALA A 63 9.54 5.84 19.02
C ALA A 63 8.88 6.66 17.90
N ILE A 64 8.98 6.17 16.66
CA ILE A 64 8.41 6.80 15.46
C ILE A 64 7.27 5.90 14.95
N SER A 65 6.04 6.43 14.94
CA SER A 65 4.88 5.75 14.34
C SER A 65 4.75 6.12 12.87
N LEU A 66 5.05 5.18 11.98
CA LEU A 66 4.87 5.31 10.54
C LEU A 66 3.50 4.76 10.13
N ILE A 67 2.61 5.62 9.67
CA ILE A 67 1.30 5.24 9.17
C ILE A 67 1.43 4.87 7.70
N THR A 68 1.19 3.59 7.37
CA THR A 68 1.39 3.00 6.04
C THR A 68 0.12 2.96 5.19
N ASP A 69 -0.81 3.87 5.47
CA ASP A 69 -2.06 4.08 4.75
C ASP A 69 -2.28 5.58 4.48
N TYR A 70 -3.20 5.92 3.60
CA TYR A 70 -3.51 7.30 3.20
C TYR A 70 -4.63 7.93 4.04
N ASP A 71 -5.03 7.26 5.10
CA ASP A 71 -5.81 7.82 6.19
C ASP A 71 -5.30 7.32 7.55
N ALA A 72 -5.40 8.18 8.56
CA ALA A 72 -4.95 7.87 9.90
C ALA A 72 -6.05 7.17 10.70
N HIS A 73 -5.98 5.85 10.80
CA HIS A 73 -6.87 5.11 11.68
C HIS A 73 -6.51 5.34 13.16
N ARG A 74 -7.54 5.57 14.03
CA ARG A 74 -7.36 5.85 15.45
C ARG A 74 -6.44 4.87 16.20
N THR A 75 -6.32 3.63 15.74
CA THR A 75 -5.46 2.63 16.38
C THR A 75 -3.96 2.92 16.32
N TYR A 76 -3.52 3.81 15.42
CA TYR A 76 -2.14 4.29 15.38
C TYR A 76 -1.85 5.36 16.42
N ILE A 77 -2.91 6.06 16.91
CA ILE A 77 -2.76 7.22 17.77
C ILE A 77 -2.68 6.76 19.23
N VAL A 78 -1.48 6.82 19.78
CA VAL A 78 -1.16 6.40 21.15
C VAL A 78 -0.23 7.42 21.80
N PRO A 79 -0.24 7.54 23.14
CA PRO A 79 0.74 8.38 23.85
C PRO A 79 2.15 7.80 23.74
N TYR A 80 3.14 8.57 24.19
CA TYR A 80 4.56 8.14 24.28
C TYR A 80 5.19 7.75 22.94
N VAL A 81 4.86 8.46 21.86
CA VAL A 81 5.60 8.45 20.60
C VAL A 81 6.26 9.81 20.39
N ASP A 82 7.43 9.83 19.76
CA ASP A 82 8.20 11.06 19.52
C ASP A 82 7.86 11.67 18.15
N ALA A 83 7.35 10.86 17.22
CA ALA A 83 6.92 11.33 15.90
C ALA A 83 5.85 10.44 15.26
N TYR A 84 4.94 11.06 14.51
CA TYR A 84 4.04 10.44 13.55
C TYR A 84 4.49 10.78 12.14
N VAL A 85 4.81 9.76 11.36
CA VAL A 85 5.10 9.91 9.92
C VAL A 85 3.86 9.54 9.12
N LEU A 86 3.45 10.45 8.25
CA LEU A 86 2.23 10.35 7.43
C LEU A 86 2.57 10.21 5.95
N ALA A 87 1.69 9.53 5.21
CA ALA A 87 1.78 9.42 3.75
C ALA A 87 1.62 10.76 3.05
N GLU A 88 0.69 11.59 3.54
CA GLU A 88 0.26 12.86 2.94
C GLU A 88 0.05 13.98 3.96
N PRO A 89 0.31 15.26 3.58
CA PRO A 89 0.10 16.41 4.46
C PRO A 89 -1.34 16.58 4.95
N ASP A 90 -2.33 16.27 4.10
CA ASP A 90 -3.75 16.44 4.43
C ASP A 90 -4.18 15.58 5.63
N MET A 91 -3.49 14.48 5.87
CA MET A 91 -3.73 13.61 7.04
C MET A 91 -3.44 14.32 8.36
N ALA A 92 -2.58 15.34 8.37
CA ALA A 92 -2.21 16.06 9.59
C ALA A 92 -3.43 16.76 10.25
N THR A 93 -4.34 17.29 9.46
CA THR A 93 -5.56 17.95 9.94
C THR A 93 -6.37 17.01 10.84
N LYS A 94 -6.57 15.76 10.37
CA LYS A 94 -7.30 14.75 11.14
C LYS A 94 -6.60 14.39 12.46
N LEU A 95 -5.26 14.28 12.45
CA LEU A 95 -4.50 13.98 13.67
C LEU A 95 -4.63 15.13 14.69
N ILE A 96 -4.58 16.37 14.24
CA ILE A 96 -4.68 17.55 15.09
C ILE A 96 -6.11 17.72 15.60
N ASP A 97 -7.09 17.81 14.69
CA ASP A 97 -8.44 18.25 15.00
C ASP A 97 -9.28 17.16 15.67
N GLU A 98 -9.13 15.88 15.24
CA GLU A 98 -9.93 14.80 15.78
C GLU A 98 -9.25 14.05 16.92
N TYR A 99 -7.91 13.94 16.88
CA TYR A 99 -7.18 13.10 17.84
C TYR A 99 -6.33 13.91 18.83
N GLY A 100 -6.23 15.24 18.64
CA GLY A 100 -5.51 16.13 19.55
C GLY A 100 -3.98 15.90 19.55
N VAL A 101 -3.42 15.42 18.45
CA VAL A 101 -1.96 15.22 18.33
C VAL A 101 -1.28 16.56 18.14
N ASP A 102 -0.19 16.80 18.88
CA ASP A 102 0.61 18.00 18.72
C ASP A 102 1.23 18.08 17.33
N LYS A 103 1.05 19.21 16.65
CA LYS A 103 1.60 19.46 15.31
C LYS A 103 3.12 19.28 15.24
N SER A 104 3.82 19.59 16.33
CA SER A 104 5.31 19.52 16.38
C SER A 104 5.89 18.12 16.21
N ILE A 105 5.08 17.07 16.42
CA ILE A 105 5.49 15.67 16.25
C ILE A 105 4.89 15.02 15.00
N ILE A 106 4.28 15.78 14.08
CA ILE A 106 3.66 15.30 12.85
C ILE A 106 4.57 15.62 11.66
N TYR A 107 4.92 14.58 10.89
CA TYR A 107 5.87 14.65 9.78
C TYR A 107 5.28 13.98 8.53
N PRO A 108 4.75 14.72 7.55
CA PRO A 108 4.22 14.16 6.31
C PRO A 108 5.34 13.86 5.31
N LEU A 109 6.10 12.81 5.56
CA LEU A 109 7.30 12.45 4.79
C LEU A 109 7.06 11.40 3.71
N GLY A 110 5.85 10.83 3.63
CA GLY A 110 5.52 9.76 2.71
C GLY A 110 5.75 8.37 3.30
N ILE A 111 5.29 7.36 2.57
CA ILE A 111 5.53 5.94 2.89
C ILE A 111 6.80 5.50 2.15
N PRO A 112 7.79 4.90 2.83
CA PRO A 112 9.02 4.45 2.17
C PRO A 112 8.76 3.22 1.31
N ILE A 113 9.28 3.24 0.09
CA ILE A 113 9.32 2.13 -0.87
C ILE A 113 10.75 1.90 -1.32
N PHE A 114 11.01 0.84 -2.06
CA PHE A 114 12.33 0.59 -2.65
C PHE A 114 12.61 1.58 -3.79
N ASP A 115 13.88 2.00 -3.92
CA ASP A 115 14.33 2.97 -4.93
C ASP A 115 14.03 2.52 -6.36
N ARG A 116 14.02 1.23 -6.63
CA ARG A 116 13.69 0.63 -7.94
C ARG A 116 12.35 1.05 -8.53
N PHE A 117 11.39 1.56 -7.71
CA PHE A 117 10.14 2.15 -8.21
C PHE A 117 10.30 3.59 -8.72
N THR A 118 11.44 4.22 -8.45
CA THR A 118 11.72 5.62 -8.83
C THR A 118 12.96 5.75 -9.70
N GLU A 119 13.77 4.68 -9.83
CA GLU A 119 14.95 4.66 -10.68
C GLU A 119 14.58 4.83 -12.16
N PRO A 120 15.46 5.44 -12.96
CA PRO A 120 15.27 5.52 -14.39
C PRO A 120 15.13 4.12 -15.02
N PHE A 121 14.19 3.96 -15.93
CA PHE A 121 13.92 2.71 -16.62
C PHE A 121 13.85 2.88 -18.13
N ASP A 122 14.15 1.81 -18.86
CA ASP A 122 13.99 1.74 -20.32
C ASP A 122 12.78 0.84 -20.64
N LYS A 123 11.64 1.51 -20.93
CA LYS A 123 10.39 0.81 -21.29
C LYS A 123 10.59 -0.16 -22.45
N LYS A 124 11.36 0.23 -23.49
CA LYS A 124 11.59 -0.58 -24.67
C LYS A 124 12.36 -1.85 -24.33
N ALA A 125 13.46 -1.71 -23.60
CA ALA A 125 14.29 -2.84 -23.17
C ALA A 125 13.51 -3.82 -22.28
N ILE A 126 12.67 -3.31 -21.36
CA ILE A 126 11.81 -4.15 -20.52
C ILE A 126 10.78 -4.89 -21.38
N CYS A 127 10.09 -4.18 -22.29
CA CYS A 127 9.10 -4.81 -23.16
C CYS A 127 9.72 -5.90 -24.06
N GLU A 128 10.88 -5.62 -24.66
CA GLU A 128 11.60 -6.61 -25.48
C GLU A 128 11.97 -7.86 -24.69
N ARG A 129 12.51 -7.69 -23.47
CA ARG A 129 12.84 -8.81 -22.57
C ARG A 129 11.63 -9.64 -22.21
N GLU A 130 10.49 -8.99 -21.98
CA GLU A 130 9.25 -9.65 -21.54
C GLU A 130 8.37 -10.15 -22.70
N GLY A 131 8.77 -9.88 -23.97
CA GLY A 131 8.02 -10.27 -25.16
C GLY A 131 6.74 -9.45 -25.36
N LEU A 132 6.77 -8.17 -24.99
CA LEU A 132 5.67 -7.22 -25.10
C LEU A 132 5.97 -6.13 -26.15
N ASP A 133 4.94 -5.54 -26.74
CA ASP A 133 5.08 -4.42 -27.67
C ASP A 133 5.02 -3.08 -26.88
N PRO A 134 6.08 -2.25 -26.89
CA PRO A 134 6.11 -0.99 -26.16
C PRO A 134 5.10 0.06 -26.67
N ASN A 135 4.51 -0.14 -27.84
CA ASN A 135 3.56 0.78 -28.46
C ASN A 135 2.10 0.42 -28.17
N LYS A 136 1.83 -0.79 -27.65
CA LYS A 136 0.48 -1.20 -27.30
C LYS A 136 0.09 -0.71 -25.90
N PRO A 137 -1.16 -0.27 -25.70
CA PRO A 137 -1.67 -0.02 -24.37
C PRO A 137 -1.57 -1.28 -23.50
N THR A 138 -1.00 -1.14 -22.31
CA THR A 138 -0.69 -2.26 -21.41
C THR A 138 -1.39 -2.10 -20.07
N ILE A 139 -2.19 -3.10 -19.68
CA ILE A 139 -2.93 -3.14 -18.42
C ILE A 139 -2.31 -4.17 -17.49
N LEU A 140 -1.90 -3.74 -16.30
CA LEU A 140 -1.39 -4.62 -15.24
C LEU A 140 -2.54 -5.05 -14.33
N LEU A 141 -2.84 -6.35 -14.25
CA LEU A 141 -3.79 -6.93 -13.31
C LEU A 141 -3.04 -7.63 -12.17
N MET A 142 -3.12 -7.07 -10.97
CA MET A 142 -2.59 -7.73 -9.77
C MET A 142 -3.67 -8.62 -9.15
N ALA A 143 -3.83 -9.80 -9.72
CA ALA A 143 -4.95 -10.71 -9.48
C ALA A 143 -4.91 -11.46 -8.15
N GLY A 144 -3.76 -11.52 -7.48
CA GLY A 144 -3.57 -12.29 -6.23
C GLY A 144 -4.46 -11.88 -5.06
N SER A 145 -4.97 -10.65 -5.09
CA SER A 145 -5.86 -10.09 -4.07
C SER A 145 -7.36 -10.21 -4.38
N PHE A 146 -7.73 -10.76 -5.54
CA PHE A 146 -9.11 -10.94 -5.99
C PHE A 146 -9.66 -12.32 -5.62
N GLY A 147 -10.97 -12.47 -5.62
CA GLY A 147 -11.60 -13.80 -5.61
C GLY A 147 -11.42 -14.49 -6.96
N VAL A 148 -11.05 -15.78 -6.97
CA VAL A 148 -10.69 -16.53 -8.18
C VAL A 148 -11.72 -16.37 -9.32
N THR A 149 -12.99 -16.62 -9.05
CA THR A 149 -14.07 -16.55 -10.07
C THR A 149 -14.25 -15.14 -10.64
N SER A 150 -14.09 -14.12 -9.79
CA SER A 150 -14.29 -12.73 -10.20
C SER A 150 -13.21 -12.25 -11.16
N VAL A 151 -11.95 -12.67 -10.95
CA VAL A 151 -10.83 -12.32 -11.84
C VAL A 151 -10.98 -12.95 -13.21
N LEU A 152 -11.36 -14.24 -13.27
CA LEU A 152 -11.52 -14.96 -14.53
C LEU A 152 -12.58 -14.31 -15.42
N SER A 153 -13.77 -14.02 -14.87
CA SER A 153 -14.83 -13.37 -15.61
C SER A 153 -14.48 -11.93 -16.01
N PHE A 154 -13.74 -11.22 -15.16
CA PHE A 154 -13.30 -9.86 -15.45
C PHE A 154 -12.24 -9.83 -16.55
N TYR A 155 -11.22 -10.69 -16.47
CA TYR A 155 -10.21 -10.84 -17.52
C TYR A 155 -10.84 -11.21 -18.86
N LYS A 156 -11.74 -12.22 -18.88
CA LYS A 156 -12.46 -12.61 -20.09
C LYS A 156 -13.21 -11.43 -20.71
N ALA A 157 -13.91 -10.65 -19.88
CA ALA A 157 -14.63 -9.48 -20.34
C ALA A 157 -13.71 -8.39 -20.93
N LEU A 158 -12.49 -8.20 -20.38
CA LEU A 158 -11.48 -7.29 -20.95
C LEU A 158 -10.93 -7.81 -22.28
N ALA A 159 -10.57 -9.09 -22.36
CA ALA A 159 -10.05 -9.74 -23.55
C ALA A 159 -11.02 -9.63 -24.73
N GLU A 160 -12.32 -9.84 -24.48
CA GLU A 160 -13.38 -9.73 -25.50
C GLU A 160 -13.61 -8.30 -25.98
N ARG A 161 -13.39 -7.28 -25.14
CA ARG A 161 -13.66 -5.85 -25.46
C ARG A 161 -12.47 -5.10 -26.02
N ALA A 162 -11.27 -5.55 -25.73
CA ALA A 162 -10.03 -4.87 -26.11
C ALA A 162 -8.93 -5.88 -26.52
N PRO A 163 -9.17 -6.69 -27.56
CA PRO A 163 -8.20 -7.68 -28.03
C PRO A 163 -6.91 -7.04 -28.57
N GLU A 164 -6.95 -5.74 -28.88
CA GLU A 164 -5.80 -4.96 -29.33
C GLU A 164 -4.83 -4.55 -28.19
N MET A 165 -5.28 -4.62 -26.93
CA MET A 165 -4.47 -4.24 -25.77
C MET A 165 -3.62 -5.41 -25.28
N GLN A 166 -2.60 -5.10 -24.52
CA GLN A 166 -1.79 -6.08 -23.82
C GLN A 166 -2.16 -6.17 -22.33
N PHE A 167 -2.07 -7.36 -21.78
CA PHE A 167 -2.36 -7.63 -20.39
C PHE A 167 -1.16 -8.28 -19.71
N ILE A 168 -0.76 -7.75 -18.58
CA ILE A 168 0.17 -8.39 -17.65
C ILE A 168 -0.66 -8.85 -16.46
N VAL A 169 -0.71 -10.14 -16.19
CA VAL A 169 -1.54 -10.71 -15.12
C VAL A 169 -0.66 -11.40 -14.10
N ILE A 170 -0.58 -10.83 -12.89
CA ILE A 170 0.22 -11.38 -11.78
C ILE A 170 -0.73 -12.04 -10.78
N THR A 171 -0.64 -13.36 -10.62
CA THR A 171 -1.51 -14.15 -9.73
C THR A 171 -1.00 -14.25 -8.31
N GLY A 172 0.23 -13.80 -8.06
CA GLY A 172 0.90 -14.04 -6.79
C GLY A 172 1.09 -15.55 -6.57
N ARG A 173 1.05 -15.98 -5.32
CA ARG A 173 1.26 -17.42 -4.98
C ARG A 173 -0.01 -18.28 -5.12
N ASN A 174 -0.94 -17.90 -5.99
CA ASN A 174 -2.20 -18.60 -6.21
C ASN A 174 -2.12 -19.49 -7.47
N ILE A 175 -1.62 -20.72 -7.29
CA ILE A 175 -1.43 -21.68 -8.39
C ILE A 175 -2.74 -22.08 -9.07
N LYS A 176 -3.87 -22.14 -8.32
CA LYS A 176 -5.18 -22.47 -8.91
C LYS A 176 -5.67 -21.36 -9.81
N LEU A 177 -5.48 -20.11 -9.41
CA LEU A 177 -5.82 -18.96 -10.23
C LEU A 177 -4.98 -18.92 -11.49
N PHE A 178 -3.67 -19.19 -11.38
CA PHE A 178 -2.76 -19.24 -12.51
C PHE A 178 -3.25 -20.24 -13.56
N ALA A 179 -3.46 -21.50 -13.17
CA ALA A 179 -3.92 -22.56 -14.07
C ALA A 179 -5.30 -22.28 -14.71
N ASN A 180 -6.19 -21.61 -13.98
CA ASN A 180 -7.50 -21.24 -14.54
C ASN A 180 -7.39 -20.07 -15.52
N LEU A 181 -6.53 -19.07 -15.25
CA LEU A 181 -6.29 -17.97 -16.19
C LEU A 181 -5.63 -18.46 -17.47
N GLU A 182 -4.67 -19.38 -17.38
CA GLU A 182 -4.03 -20.00 -18.54
C GLU A 182 -5.09 -20.57 -19.52
N LYS A 183 -6.08 -21.31 -19.02
CA LYS A 183 -7.20 -21.83 -19.84
C LYS A 183 -8.05 -20.70 -20.44
N VAL A 184 -8.39 -19.67 -19.65
CA VAL A 184 -9.20 -18.56 -20.16
C VAL A 184 -8.45 -17.75 -21.22
N ILE A 185 -7.11 -17.60 -21.09
CA ILE A 185 -6.26 -16.96 -22.11
C ILE A 185 -6.29 -17.77 -23.42
N GLU A 186 -6.19 -19.11 -23.33
CA GLU A 186 -6.33 -19.98 -24.50
C GLU A 186 -7.73 -19.89 -25.13
N GLU A 187 -8.78 -19.97 -24.33
CA GLU A 187 -10.18 -19.88 -24.78
C GLU A 187 -10.50 -18.54 -25.48
N THR A 188 -9.84 -17.46 -25.06
CA THR A 188 -10.05 -16.12 -25.64
C THR A 188 -9.09 -15.80 -26.79
N GLY A 189 -8.13 -16.66 -27.10
CA GLY A 189 -7.13 -16.44 -28.15
C GLY A 189 -6.17 -15.30 -27.85
N MET A 190 -5.94 -15.00 -26.56
CA MET A 190 -5.13 -13.85 -26.12
C MET A 190 -3.70 -14.18 -25.72
N GLN A 191 -3.17 -15.34 -26.14
CA GLN A 191 -1.84 -15.82 -25.75
C GLN A 191 -0.73 -14.83 -26.14
N ASP A 192 -0.84 -14.23 -27.33
CA ASP A 192 0.15 -13.28 -27.87
C ASP A 192 0.07 -11.89 -27.23
N ASN A 193 -1.06 -11.58 -26.57
CA ASN A 193 -1.31 -10.28 -25.94
C ASN A 193 -1.39 -10.37 -24.41
N THR A 194 -1.10 -11.53 -23.82
CA THR A 194 -1.17 -11.69 -22.36
C THR A 194 0.08 -12.33 -21.78
N LYS A 195 0.76 -11.60 -20.91
CA LYS A 195 1.83 -12.10 -20.07
C LYS A 195 1.25 -12.59 -18.74
N LEU A 196 1.09 -13.89 -18.59
CA LEU A 196 0.64 -14.49 -17.32
C LEU A 196 1.83 -14.83 -16.44
N LEU A 197 1.82 -14.31 -15.20
CA LEU A 197 2.91 -14.45 -14.24
C LEU A 197 2.38 -14.99 -12.90
N TYR A 198 3.16 -15.89 -12.29
CA TYR A 198 2.84 -16.44 -10.97
C TYR A 198 3.24 -15.47 -9.87
N PHE A 199 4.45 -15.54 -9.39
CA PHE A 199 5.04 -14.64 -8.40
C PHE A 199 6.26 -13.95 -8.99
N VAL A 200 6.31 -12.64 -8.92
CA VAL A 200 7.42 -11.84 -9.44
C VAL A 200 8.16 -11.15 -8.30
N LYS A 201 9.47 -10.91 -8.48
CA LYS A 201 10.29 -10.14 -7.54
C LYS A 201 10.57 -8.72 -8.05
N ASN A 202 10.34 -8.48 -9.33
CA ASN A 202 10.57 -7.24 -10.07
C ASN A 202 9.24 -6.65 -10.55
N VAL A 203 8.30 -6.47 -9.63
CA VAL A 203 6.96 -5.91 -9.96
C VAL A 203 7.06 -4.50 -10.51
N GLU A 204 8.09 -3.75 -10.12
CA GLU A 204 8.42 -2.41 -10.62
C GLU A 204 8.56 -2.36 -12.12
N ASP A 205 9.21 -3.34 -12.75
CA ASP A 205 9.35 -3.41 -14.21
C ASP A 205 7.97 -3.42 -14.89
N TYR A 206 7.05 -4.23 -14.38
CA TYR A 206 5.71 -4.34 -14.93
C TYR A 206 4.84 -3.10 -14.64
N MET A 207 5.06 -2.44 -13.51
CA MET A 207 4.40 -1.16 -13.20
C MET A 207 4.90 -0.06 -14.15
N HIS A 208 6.20 0.04 -14.39
CA HIS A 208 6.79 1.06 -15.27
C HIS A 208 6.34 0.95 -16.73
N ILE A 209 6.13 -0.25 -17.26
CA ILE A 209 5.72 -0.44 -18.66
C ILE A 209 4.22 -0.40 -18.87
N SER A 210 3.41 -0.38 -17.80
CA SER A 210 1.95 -0.38 -17.87
C SER A 210 1.36 1.02 -17.91
N ASP A 211 0.17 1.15 -18.49
CA ASP A 211 -0.57 2.40 -18.57
C ASP A 211 -1.63 2.54 -17.47
N LEU A 212 -2.11 1.42 -16.94
CA LEU A 212 -3.11 1.35 -15.88
C LEU A 212 -2.89 0.09 -15.02
N ILE A 213 -3.04 0.20 -13.70
CA ILE A 213 -3.03 -0.96 -12.81
C ILE A 213 -4.44 -1.26 -12.30
N VAL A 214 -4.84 -2.52 -12.35
CA VAL A 214 -6.10 -3.01 -11.76
C VAL A 214 -5.77 -3.83 -10.52
N THR A 215 -6.16 -3.30 -9.36
CA THR A 215 -5.81 -3.92 -8.07
C THR A 215 -6.72 -3.43 -6.94
N LYS A 216 -6.42 -3.85 -5.71
CA LYS A 216 -6.93 -3.26 -4.48
C LYS A 216 -5.99 -2.15 -3.99
N PRO A 217 -6.51 -1.12 -3.34
CA PRO A 217 -5.72 0.04 -2.92
C PRO A 217 -5.04 -0.19 -1.55
N GLY A 218 -4.17 -1.18 -1.44
CA GLY A 218 -3.31 -1.33 -0.26
C GLY A 218 -2.26 -0.22 -0.20
N GLY A 219 -1.92 0.28 0.99
CA GLY A 219 -1.08 1.47 1.15
C GLY A 219 0.26 1.40 0.41
N LEU A 220 0.99 0.27 0.47
CA LEU A 220 2.23 0.10 -0.30
C LEU A 220 1.98 0.09 -1.81
N THR A 221 0.97 -0.65 -2.28
CA THR A 221 0.64 -0.70 -3.71
C THR A 221 0.24 0.67 -4.25
N VAL A 222 -0.50 1.46 -3.45
CA VAL A 222 -0.81 2.87 -3.79
C VAL A 222 0.48 3.67 -3.93
N THR A 223 1.39 3.60 -2.95
CA THR A 223 2.65 4.34 -2.97
C THR A 223 3.53 3.96 -4.16
N GLU A 224 3.65 2.67 -4.45
CA GLU A 224 4.38 2.12 -5.59
C GLU A 224 3.78 2.59 -6.93
N SER A 225 2.45 2.55 -7.07
CA SER A 225 1.74 3.07 -8.25
C SER A 225 1.98 4.56 -8.46
N LEU A 226 1.89 5.37 -7.41
CA LEU A 226 2.15 6.81 -7.47
C LEU A 226 3.59 7.08 -7.92
N ALA A 227 4.56 6.33 -7.40
CA ALA A 227 5.97 6.45 -7.77
C ALA A 227 6.23 6.12 -9.25
N CYS A 228 5.57 5.10 -9.78
CA CYS A 228 5.62 4.74 -11.19
C CYS A 228 4.74 5.63 -12.09
N SER A 229 4.08 6.66 -11.56
CA SER A 229 3.11 7.49 -12.30
C SER A 229 2.01 6.65 -12.96
N LEU A 230 1.57 5.57 -12.29
CA LEU A 230 0.66 4.56 -12.82
C LEU A 230 -0.74 4.72 -12.19
N PRO A 231 -1.74 5.23 -12.95
CA PRO A 231 -3.11 5.37 -12.45
C PRO A 231 -3.72 4.03 -12.03
N MET A 232 -4.62 4.07 -11.04
CA MET A 232 -5.21 2.87 -10.49
C MET A 232 -6.70 2.74 -10.87
N ALA A 233 -7.08 1.56 -11.38
CA ALA A 233 -8.45 1.13 -11.48
C ALA A 233 -8.76 0.18 -10.31
N ILE A 234 -9.54 0.66 -9.35
CA ILE A 234 -9.81 -0.05 -8.10
C ILE A 234 -10.94 -1.06 -8.35
N TYR A 235 -10.61 -2.34 -8.30
CA TYR A 235 -11.57 -3.42 -8.50
C TYR A 235 -12.50 -3.62 -7.30
N SER A 236 -11.93 -3.56 -6.10
CA SER A 236 -12.66 -3.63 -4.83
C SER A 236 -11.82 -3.04 -3.71
N ALA A 237 -12.48 -2.49 -2.70
CA ALA A 237 -11.87 -2.02 -1.47
C ALA A 237 -12.64 -2.58 -0.28
N PHE A 238 -11.97 -3.24 0.65
CA PHE A 238 -12.59 -3.69 1.89
C PHE A 238 -12.89 -2.50 2.81
N PRO A 239 -13.96 -2.56 3.61
CA PRO A 239 -14.24 -1.55 4.62
C PRO A 239 -13.05 -1.37 5.58
N GLY A 240 -12.70 -0.12 5.86
CA GLY A 240 -11.53 0.28 6.64
C GLY A 240 -10.43 0.83 5.72
N GLN A 241 -9.18 0.52 6.00
CA GLN A 241 -7.99 1.11 5.36
C GLN A 241 -8.01 1.09 3.82
N GLU A 242 -8.42 -0.03 3.19
CA GLU A 242 -8.50 -0.08 1.72
C GLU A 242 -9.53 0.92 1.16
N ARG A 243 -10.68 1.09 1.86
CA ARG A 243 -11.69 2.06 1.43
C ARG A 243 -11.18 3.49 1.58
N ASP A 244 -10.52 3.78 2.68
CA ASP A 244 -9.98 5.10 2.96
C ASP A 244 -8.87 5.47 1.96
N ASN A 245 -7.98 4.51 1.62
CA ASN A 245 -6.99 4.65 0.56
C ASN A 245 -7.64 4.86 -0.83
N ALA A 246 -8.74 4.14 -1.12
CA ALA A 246 -9.50 4.32 -2.35
C ALA A 246 -10.11 5.73 -2.44
N GLU A 247 -10.76 6.19 -1.37
CA GLU A 247 -11.35 7.52 -1.29
C GLU A 247 -10.30 8.62 -1.50
N PHE A 248 -9.12 8.47 -0.90
CA PHE A 248 -7.99 9.36 -1.14
C PHE A 248 -7.65 9.46 -2.63
N LEU A 249 -7.37 8.33 -3.30
CA LEU A 249 -6.98 8.32 -4.72
C LEU A 249 -8.08 8.88 -5.64
N LEU A 250 -9.35 8.52 -5.38
CA LEU A 250 -10.50 9.01 -6.14
C LEU A 250 -10.65 10.53 -6.02
N ASN A 251 -10.57 11.06 -4.81
CA ASN A 251 -10.67 12.49 -4.54
C ASN A 251 -9.51 13.29 -5.15
N LYS A 252 -8.34 12.68 -5.28
CA LYS A 252 -7.15 13.30 -5.91
C LYS A 252 -7.10 13.11 -7.43
N GLY A 253 -8.02 12.34 -8.02
CA GLY A 253 -8.06 12.09 -9.46
C GLY A 253 -6.98 11.13 -9.98
N ALA A 254 -6.35 10.34 -9.09
CA ALA A 254 -5.32 9.35 -9.44
C ALA A 254 -5.88 7.93 -9.68
N ALA A 255 -7.18 7.72 -9.45
CA ALA A 255 -7.83 6.43 -9.63
C ALA A 255 -9.28 6.55 -10.15
N ILE A 256 -9.79 5.42 -10.63
CA ILE A 256 -11.22 5.18 -10.84
C ILE A 256 -11.69 3.98 -10.02
N MET A 257 -12.96 4.01 -9.59
CA MET A 257 -13.61 2.85 -8.99
C MET A 257 -14.35 2.06 -10.08
N LEU A 258 -14.00 0.79 -10.25
CA LEU A 258 -14.64 -0.07 -11.24
C LEU A 258 -16.04 -0.50 -10.80
N ARG A 259 -17.00 -0.41 -11.70
CA ARG A 259 -18.38 -0.85 -11.49
C ARG A 259 -18.50 -2.34 -11.75
N LYS A 260 -19.24 -3.06 -10.92
CA LYS A 260 -19.36 -4.53 -11.00
C LYS A 260 -19.77 -5.08 -12.37
N LYS A 261 -20.63 -4.36 -13.10
CA LYS A 261 -21.17 -4.83 -14.40
C LYS A 261 -20.43 -4.28 -15.61
N THR A 262 -19.82 -3.08 -15.49
CA THR A 262 -19.23 -2.33 -16.61
C THR A 262 -17.75 -2.05 -16.40
N GLY A 263 -17.11 -2.67 -15.41
CA GLY A 263 -15.71 -2.38 -15.08
C GLY A 263 -14.74 -2.63 -16.23
N ALA A 264 -14.99 -3.60 -17.09
CA ALA A 264 -14.19 -3.81 -18.29
C ALA A 264 -14.38 -2.65 -19.29
N ASP A 265 -15.61 -2.19 -19.50
CA ASP A 265 -15.89 -1.04 -20.36
C ASP A 265 -15.30 0.25 -19.78
N ASP A 266 -15.32 0.41 -18.43
CA ASP A 266 -14.72 1.55 -17.74
C ASP A 266 -13.22 1.64 -18.03
N ILE A 267 -12.50 0.50 -18.00
CA ILE A 267 -11.07 0.43 -18.32
C ILE A 267 -10.80 0.73 -19.79
N VAL A 268 -11.54 0.08 -20.70
CA VAL A 268 -11.33 0.26 -22.14
C VAL A 268 -11.55 1.72 -22.54
N ASN A 269 -12.62 2.34 -22.02
CA ASN A 269 -12.90 3.75 -22.27
C ASN A 269 -11.80 4.67 -21.72
N LEU A 270 -11.31 4.40 -20.49
CA LEU A 270 -10.26 5.20 -19.88
C LEU A 270 -8.93 5.10 -20.66
N VAL A 271 -8.53 3.89 -21.05
CA VAL A 271 -7.25 3.69 -21.77
C VAL A 271 -7.29 4.28 -23.18
N LYS A 272 -8.48 4.34 -23.82
CA LYS A 272 -8.68 5.02 -25.11
C LYS A 272 -8.72 6.54 -24.99
N ASP A 273 -9.10 7.08 -23.84
CA ASP A 273 -9.10 8.50 -23.52
C ASP A 273 -7.71 8.91 -23.00
N LYS A 274 -6.80 9.18 -23.95
CA LYS A 274 -5.41 9.51 -23.65
C LYS A 274 -5.26 10.77 -22.79
N GLU A 275 -6.08 11.79 -23.04
CA GLU A 275 -6.03 13.06 -22.31
C GLU A 275 -6.33 12.82 -20.83
N LYS A 276 -7.43 12.13 -20.53
CA LYS A 276 -7.80 11.77 -19.16
C LYS A 276 -6.76 10.87 -18.47
N LEU A 277 -6.22 9.90 -19.20
CA LEU A 277 -5.21 9.00 -18.66
C LEU A 277 -3.91 9.75 -18.32
N ASP A 278 -3.51 10.70 -19.15
CA ASP A 278 -2.32 11.54 -18.94
C ASP A 278 -2.53 12.52 -17.78
N GLU A 279 -3.74 13.09 -17.61
CA GLU A 279 -4.12 13.86 -16.43
C GLU A 279 -3.98 13.03 -15.15
N MET A 280 -4.46 11.78 -15.16
CA MET A 280 -4.35 10.88 -14.02
C MET A 280 -2.88 10.52 -13.71
N LYS A 281 -2.05 10.30 -14.75
CA LYS A 281 -0.60 10.08 -14.58
C LYS A 281 0.08 11.30 -13.92
N GLU A 282 -0.33 12.51 -14.30
CA GLU A 282 0.21 13.73 -13.68
C GLU A 282 -0.22 13.83 -12.21
N LYS A 283 -1.48 13.47 -11.87
CA LYS A 283 -1.90 13.40 -10.47
C LYS A 283 -1.09 12.39 -9.65
N CYS A 284 -0.74 11.24 -10.23
CA CYS A 284 0.17 10.31 -9.56
C CYS A 284 1.53 10.95 -9.26
N ARG A 285 2.12 11.72 -10.19
CA ARG A 285 3.41 12.42 -9.98
C ARG A 285 3.31 13.47 -8.88
N GLU A 286 2.26 14.30 -8.87
CA GLU A 286 2.00 15.33 -7.84
C GLU A 286 1.89 14.73 -6.43
N LEU A 287 1.30 13.53 -6.33
CA LEU A 287 1.07 12.83 -5.07
C LEU A 287 2.27 12.01 -4.60
N HIS A 288 3.18 11.67 -5.50
CA HIS A 288 4.38 10.91 -5.12
C HIS A 288 5.26 11.70 -4.14
N ARG A 289 5.75 11.02 -3.10
CA ARG A 289 6.66 11.57 -2.08
C ARG A 289 8.04 10.92 -2.22
N PRO A 290 8.95 11.53 -2.98
CA PRO A 290 10.30 10.99 -3.16
C PRO A 290 11.10 11.07 -1.85
N ASP A 291 12.14 10.24 -1.76
CA ASP A 291 13.12 10.22 -0.68
C ASP A 291 12.52 9.98 0.72
N SER A 292 11.33 9.35 0.81
CA SER A 292 10.64 9.12 2.08
C SER A 292 11.53 8.34 3.07
N ALA A 293 12.23 7.31 2.60
CA ALA A 293 13.12 6.50 3.44
C ALA A 293 14.25 7.33 4.04
N GLU A 294 14.92 8.15 3.22
CA GLU A 294 16.01 9.02 3.67
C GLU A 294 15.52 10.09 4.66
N LYS A 295 14.38 10.73 4.35
CA LYS A 295 13.77 11.74 5.22
C LYS A 295 13.39 11.17 6.58
N ILE A 296 12.84 9.96 6.63
CA ILE A 296 12.50 9.26 7.87
C ILE A 296 13.76 8.89 8.64
N PHE A 297 14.81 8.42 7.96
CA PHE A 297 16.09 8.13 8.60
C PHE A 297 16.71 9.38 9.23
N ARG A 298 16.73 10.51 8.50
CA ARG A 298 17.20 11.81 9.04
C ARG A 298 16.38 12.30 10.23
N LEU A 299 15.04 12.08 10.20
CA LEU A 299 14.19 12.37 11.36
C LEU A 299 14.60 11.53 12.58
N ALA A 300 14.81 10.23 12.39
CA ALA A 300 15.26 9.35 13.47
C ALA A 300 16.59 9.82 14.07
N GLN A 301 17.59 10.15 13.23
CA GLN A 301 18.89 10.68 13.67
C GLN A 301 18.73 11.99 14.46
N LYS A 302 17.89 12.91 13.99
CA LYS A 302 17.62 14.19 14.68
C LYS A 302 17.05 13.93 16.06
N LEU A 303 16.01 13.09 16.18
CA LEU A 303 15.37 12.78 17.46
C LEU A 303 16.35 12.13 18.47
N CYS A 304 17.28 11.32 18.00
CA CYS A 304 18.33 10.71 18.83
C CYS A 304 19.35 11.74 19.31
N ASN A 305 19.77 12.67 18.44
CA ASN A 305 20.77 13.69 18.77
C ASN A 305 20.22 14.75 19.74
N ASP A 306 18.98 15.18 19.56
CA ASP A 306 18.32 16.14 20.45
C ASP A 306 18.25 15.63 21.91
N SER A 307 18.24 14.31 22.09
CA SER A 307 18.26 13.68 23.43
C SER A 307 19.65 13.68 24.08
N LYS A 308 20.72 13.57 23.27
CA LYS A 308 22.11 13.56 23.79
C LYS A 308 22.58 14.96 24.16
N GLY A 309 22.09 16.01 23.49
CA GLY A 309 22.44 17.40 23.79
C GLY A 309 21.67 18.04 24.97
N GLY A 310 20.62 17.39 25.46
CA GLY A 310 19.82 17.84 26.61
C GLY A 310 20.40 17.47 27.99
N ASN A 311 21.39 16.60 28.04
CA ASN A 311 22.02 16.16 29.29
C ASN A 311 23.28 16.96 29.70
N ASP A 312 23.67 17.96 28.90
CA ASP A 312 24.86 18.81 29.15
C ASP A 312 24.49 20.23 29.59
N LYS A 313 23.30 20.43 30.24
CA LYS A 313 22.93 21.69 30.84
C LYS A 313 22.45 21.53 32.28
#